data_10e12e606e390d8047d3a2313351ad8d
#
_entry.id   10e12e606e390d8047d3a2313351ad8d
#
_cell.length_a   1.000
_cell.length_b   1.000
_cell.length_c   1.000
_cell.angle_alpha   90.00
_cell.angle_beta   90.00
_cell.angle_gamma   90.00
#
_symmetry.space_group_name_H-M   'P 1'
#
loop_
_entity.id
_entity.type
_entity.pdbx_description
1 polymer ?
#
loop_
_entity_poly.entity_id
_entity_poly.type
_entity_poly.pdbx_seq_one_letter_code
_entity_poly.pdbx_strand_id
1 'polypeptide(L)'
;MVILAQALYVKRTTPRLPGAAGPTEGLVPGAGEPFRLAVLGESTVDGVGAADHEEALTGCLARELARGGRAVRWQAAGRTGANARTVRAELVPLVAPADLVVIALGVNDTIEFRTAAGYRRDLLALVLDLRRRLGPVDVLLAGVPPMSRFPALPRPLRDVLSARSTALDTAAAALARLPGVTHLPMDPALLDPGAFASDRFHPGPAGYARWAKTLADALPVIS
;
A
#
# COMPACT_ATOMS: atom_id res chain seq x y z
N MET A 1 -9.04 9.64 27.77
CA MET A 1 -10.22 8.74 27.88
C MET A 1 -11.00 8.66 26.55
N VAL A 2 -11.44 9.80 25.95
CA VAL A 2 -12.28 9.81 24.74
C VAL A 2 -11.65 9.07 23.55
N ILE A 3 -10.39 9.33 23.22
CA ILE A 3 -9.68 8.71 22.07
C ILE A 3 -9.63 7.19 22.21
N LEU A 4 -9.32 6.66 23.41
CA LEU A 4 -9.28 5.23 23.64
C LEU A 4 -10.67 4.58 23.49
N ALA A 5 -11.70 5.23 24.04
CA ALA A 5 -13.10 4.75 23.86
C ALA A 5 -13.50 4.74 22.39
N GLN A 6 -13.15 5.78 21.62
CA GLN A 6 -13.40 5.83 20.18
C GLN A 6 -12.62 4.76 19.41
N ALA A 7 -11.36 4.53 19.75
CA ALA A 7 -10.57 3.46 19.11
C ALA A 7 -11.18 2.08 19.36
N LEU A 8 -11.62 1.81 20.59
CA LEU A 8 -12.31 0.57 20.93
C LEU A 8 -13.67 0.45 20.23
N TYR A 9 -14.41 1.55 20.13
CA TYR A 9 -15.67 1.61 19.40
C TYR A 9 -15.46 1.26 17.92
N VAL A 10 -14.53 1.95 17.22
CA VAL A 10 -14.21 1.67 15.81
C VAL A 10 -13.78 0.22 15.63
N LYS A 11 -12.88 -0.30 16.48
CA LYS A 11 -12.41 -1.69 16.41
C LYS A 11 -13.56 -2.71 16.54
N ARG A 12 -14.63 -2.38 17.28
CA ARG A 12 -15.78 -3.27 17.51
C ARG A 12 -16.87 -3.12 16.44
N THR A 13 -17.03 -1.93 15.87
CA THR A 13 -18.14 -1.61 14.97
C THR A 13 -17.76 -1.63 13.49
N THR A 14 -16.47 -1.48 13.14
CA THR A 14 -16.01 -1.61 11.76
C THR A 14 -16.10 -3.07 11.33
N PRO A 15 -16.87 -3.39 10.27
CA PRO A 15 -16.94 -4.74 9.72
C PRO A 15 -15.53 -5.27 9.37
N ARG A 16 -15.28 -6.52 9.69
CA ARG A 16 -14.04 -7.19 9.27
C ARG A 16 -14.26 -7.83 7.92
N LEU A 17 -13.76 -7.18 6.88
CA LEU A 17 -13.75 -7.75 5.54
C LEU A 17 -12.58 -8.74 5.42
N PRO A 18 -12.75 -9.84 4.66
CA PRO A 18 -11.66 -10.75 4.34
C PRO A 18 -10.66 -10.06 3.38
N GLY A 19 -9.45 -10.61 3.29
CA GLY A 19 -8.56 -10.36 2.17
C GLY A 19 -9.17 -10.86 0.86
N ALA A 20 -8.63 -10.39 -0.26
CA ALA A 20 -9.09 -10.80 -1.58
C ALA A 20 -8.89 -12.31 -1.80
N ALA A 21 -9.80 -12.91 -2.56
CA ALA A 21 -9.67 -14.31 -2.97
C ALA A 21 -8.75 -14.47 -4.19
N GLY A 22 -8.54 -15.73 -4.58
CA GLY A 22 -7.80 -16.07 -5.80
C GLY A 22 -6.28 -15.99 -5.66
N PRO A 23 -5.56 -16.12 -6.80
CA PRO A 23 -4.12 -16.12 -6.83
C PRO A 23 -3.53 -14.77 -6.41
N THR A 24 -2.43 -14.80 -5.64
CA THR A 24 -1.65 -13.62 -5.27
C THR A 24 -0.61 -13.22 -6.31
N GLU A 25 -0.61 -13.89 -7.45
CA GLU A 25 0.25 -13.60 -8.60
C GLU A 25 -0.50 -13.83 -9.91
N GLY A 26 -0.05 -13.15 -10.95
CA GLY A 26 -0.68 -13.29 -12.27
C GLY A 26 0.13 -12.64 -13.37
N LEU A 27 -0.43 -12.70 -14.58
CA LEU A 27 0.15 -12.14 -15.80
C LEU A 27 -0.92 -11.36 -16.57
N VAL A 28 -0.67 -10.08 -16.79
CA VAL A 28 -1.39 -9.32 -17.80
C VAL A 28 -0.67 -9.52 -19.13
N PRO A 29 -1.35 -10.10 -20.16
CA PRO A 29 -0.72 -10.37 -21.44
C PRO A 29 -0.27 -9.10 -22.15
N GLY A 30 0.78 -9.21 -22.95
CA GLY A 30 1.34 -8.12 -23.75
C GLY A 30 2.55 -8.59 -24.55
N ALA A 31 3.26 -7.66 -25.17
CA ALA A 31 4.44 -7.98 -25.96
C ALA A 31 5.72 -8.08 -25.11
N GLY A 32 6.69 -8.84 -25.60
CA GLY A 32 8.04 -8.95 -25.04
C GLY A 32 8.13 -9.71 -23.72
N GLU A 33 9.30 -9.62 -23.10
CA GLU A 33 9.53 -10.17 -21.76
C GLU A 33 8.66 -9.42 -20.74
N PRO A 34 7.95 -10.14 -19.85
CA PRO A 34 7.09 -9.50 -18.88
C PRO A 34 7.86 -8.59 -17.92
N PHE A 35 7.39 -7.35 -17.76
CA PHE A 35 7.81 -6.50 -16.66
C PHE A 35 7.34 -7.11 -15.34
N ARG A 36 8.24 -7.24 -14.37
CA ARG A 36 7.96 -7.92 -13.10
C ARG A 36 7.65 -6.90 -12.01
N LEU A 37 6.39 -6.86 -11.60
CA LEU A 37 5.89 -6.02 -10.53
C LEU A 37 5.72 -6.84 -9.24
N ALA A 38 6.28 -6.39 -8.14
CA ALA A 38 5.91 -6.87 -6.80
C ALA A 38 5.29 -5.74 -5.99
N VAL A 39 4.18 -6.01 -5.31
CA VAL A 39 3.56 -5.05 -4.39
C VAL A 39 3.56 -5.66 -2.99
N LEU A 40 4.21 -4.96 -2.04
CA LEU A 40 4.31 -5.36 -0.65
C LEU A 40 3.49 -4.44 0.24
N GLY A 41 2.79 -5.00 1.22
CA GLY A 41 2.10 -4.15 2.16
C GLY A 41 1.20 -4.84 3.16
N GLU A 42 0.26 -4.06 3.61
CA GLU A 42 -0.71 -4.43 4.62
C GLU A 42 -2.05 -4.87 4.00
N SER A 43 -3.17 -4.61 4.64
CA SER A 43 -4.50 -5.04 4.20
C SER A 43 -4.88 -4.58 2.77
N THR A 44 -4.38 -3.45 2.30
CA THR A 44 -4.62 -2.96 0.94
C THR A 44 -3.93 -3.82 -0.12
N VAL A 45 -2.81 -4.44 0.19
CA VAL A 45 -2.12 -5.39 -0.68
C VAL A 45 -2.66 -6.80 -0.53
N ASP A 46 -3.14 -7.16 0.66
CA ASP A 46 -3.95 -8.37 0.93
C ASP A 46 -5.34 -8.30 0.26
N GLY A 47 -5.68 -7.14 -0.33
CA GLY A 47 -6.86 -6.92 -1.14
C GLY A 47 -8.16 -6.78 -0.36
N VAL A 48 -8.10 -6.39 0.92
CA VAL A 48 -9.30 -6.16 1.74
C VAL A 48 -10.20 -5.11 1.08
N GLY A 49 -11.46 -5.46 0.82
CA GLY A 49 -12.44 -4.61 0.15
C GLY A 49 -12.61 -4.87 -1.36
N ALA A 50 -11.81 -5.76 -1.94
CA ALA A 50 -11.99 -6.31 -3.29
C ALA A 50 -12.41 -7.79 -3.21
N ALA A 51 -13.04 -8.31 -4.27
CA ALA A 51 -13.45 -9.72 -4.33
C ALA A 51 -12.24 -10.63 -4.58
N ASP A 52 -11.35 -10.21 -5.45
CA ASP A 52 -10.13 -10.93 -5.82
C ASP A 52 -8.93 -10.00 -5.98
N HIS A 53 -7.72 -10.60 -6.10
CA HIS A 53 -6.48 -9.84 -6.25
C HIS A 53 -6.35 -9.11 -7.59
N GLU A 54 -7.11 -9.48 -8.61
CA GLU A 54 -7.15 -8.75 -9.87
C GLU A 54 -7.86 -7.41 -9.72
N GLU A 55 -8.93 -7.35 -8.89
CA GLU A 55 -9.66 -6.11 -8.58
C GLU A 55 -9.00 -5.29 -7.47
N ALA A 56 -8.07 -5.88 -6.71
CA ALA A 56 -7.28 -5.20 -5.68
C ALA A 56 -6.15 -4.35 -6.28
N LEU A 57 -5.40 -3.66 -5.41
CA LEU A 57 -4.35 -2.72 -5.80
C LEU A 57 -3.36 -3.30 -6.82
N THR A 58 -2.86 -4.51 -6.57
CA THR A 58 -1.78 -5.10 -7.37
C THR A 58 -2.24 -5.44 -8.79
N GLY A 59 -3.38 -6.11 -8.93
CA GLY A 59 -3.94 -6.45 -10.24
C GLY A 59 -4.35 -5.21 -11.03
N CYS A 60 -4.96 -4.21 -10.35
CA CYS A 60 -5.27 -2.92 -10.97
C CYS A 60 -4.00 -2.22 -11.48
N LEU A 61 -2.94 -2.16 -10.66
CA LEU A 61 -1.68 -1.52 -11.05
C LEU A 61 -1.01 -2.26 -12.22
N ALA A 62 -1.01 -3.59 -12.21
CA ALA A 62 -0.48 -4.39 -13.31
C ALA A 62 -1.19 -4.08 -14.64
N ARG A 63 -2.54 -3.96 -14.63
CA ARG A 63 -3.30 -3.60 -15.82
C ARG A 63 -3.01 -2.17 -16.30
N GLU A 64 -2.85 -1.21 -15.38
CA GLU A 64 -2.48 0.15 -15.75
C GLU A 64 -1.09 0.19 -16.41
N LEU A 65 -0.11 -0.52 -15.84
CA LEU A 65 1.24 -0.59 -16.41
C LEU A 65 1.27 -1.30 -17.77
N ALA A 66 0.40 -2.28 -17.98
CA ALA A 66 0.30 -3.00 -19.26
C ALA A 66 -0.37 -2.19 -20.38
N ARG A 67 -0.95 -1.02 -20.10
CA ARG A 67 -1.60 -0.18 -21.14
C ARG A 67 -0.66 0.25 -22.27
N GLY A 68 0.64 0.31 -21.99
CA GLY A 68 1.67 0.53 -23.00
C GLY A 68 1.92 -0.65 -23.96
N GLY A 69 1.20 -1.77 -23.78
CA GLY A 69 1.30 -2.95 -24.61
C GLY A 69 2.30 -4.00 -24.15
N ARG A 70 3.10 -3.72 -23.12
CA ARG A 70 4.05 -4.68 -22.55
C ARG A 70 3.34 -5.67 -21.61
N ALA A 71 3.77 -6.93 -21.62
CA ALA A 71 3.30 -7.90 -20.63
C ALA A 71 3.75 -7.51 -19.22
N VAL A 72 2.89 -7.72 -18.21
CA VAL A 72 3.21 -7.45 -16.80
C VAL A 72 2.92 -8.69 -15.95
N ARG A 73 3.95 -9.26 -15.38
CA ARG A 73 3.85 -10.29 -14.32
C ARG A 73 3.79 -9.60 -12.98
N TRP A 74 2.79 -9.93 -12.17
CA TRP A 74 2.60 -9.28 -10.88
C TRP A 74 2.54 -10.27 -9.71
N GLN A 75 2.98 -9.83 -8.55
CA GLN A 75 2.87 -10.52 -7.27
C GLN A 75 2.37 -9.56 -6.19
N ALA A 76 1.35 -9.98 -5.45
CA ALA A 76 0.86 -9.32 -4.25
C ALA A 76 1.41 -10.06 -3.01
N ALA A 77 2.21 -9.38 -2.21
CA ALA A 77 2.68 -9.86 -0.91
C ALA A 77 2.07 -8.97 0.19
N GLY A 78 0.83 -9.24 0.52
CA GLY A 78 0.03 -8.51 1.51
C GLY A 78 -0.27 -9.35 2.74
N ARG A 79 -0.43 -8.66 3.88
CA ARG A 79 -0.93 -9.28 5.11
C ARG A 79 -1.74 -8.26 5.91
N THR A 80 -3.01 -8.55 6.10
CA THR A 80 -3.91 -7.73 6.94
C THR A 80 -3.35 -7.57 8.35
N GLY A 81 -3.29 -6.33 8.85
CA GLY A 81 -2.77 -5.98 10.17
C GLY A 81 -1.25 -5.87 10.25
N ALA A 82 -0.51 -6.13 9.17
CA ALA A 82 0.94 -6.02 9.18
C ALA A 82 1.40 -4.55 9.24
N ASN A 83 2.43 -4.29 10.05
CA ASN A 83 3.20 -3.05 10.04
C ASN A 83 4.52 -3.25 9.29
N ALA A 84 5.34 -2.21 9.16
CA ALA A 84 6.60 -2.26 8.41
C ALA A 84 7.56 -3.35 8.91
N ARG A 85 7.59 -3.65 10.21
CA ARG A 85 8.44 -4.71 10.78
C ARG A 85 7.94 -6.09 10.39
N THR A 86 6.63 -6.31 10.46
CA THR A 86 6.00 -7.58 10.10
C THR A 86 6.21 -7.86 8.61
N VAL A 87 5.96 -6.86 7.74
CA VAL A 87 6.20 -6.99 6.29
C VAL A 87 7.66 -7.32 6.00
N ARG A 88 8.60 -6.62 6.65
CA ARG A 88 10.03 -6.91 6.50
C ARG A 88 10.37 -8.35 6.89
N ALA A 89 9.88 -8.82 8.03
CA ALA A 89 10.26 -10.12 8.57
C ALA A 89 9.62 -11.29 7.82
N GLU A 90 8.35 -11.13 7.39
CA GLU A 90 7.55 -12.24 6.91
C GLU A 90 7.31 -12.22 5.40
N LEU A 91 7.23 -11.03 4.78
CA LEU A 91 6.85 -10.92 3.37
C LEU A 91 8.05 -10.67 2.44
N VAL A 92 9.07 -9.93 2.87
CA VAL A 92 10.29 -9.75 2.07
C VAL A 92 10.91 -11.08 1.63
N PRO A 93 10.99 -12.14 2.47
CA PRO A 93 11.49 -13.44 2.05
C PRO A 93 10.68 -14.12 0.94
N LEU A 94 9.43 -13.74 0.75
CA LEU A 94 8.52 -14.34 -0.23
C LEU A 94 8.53 -13.61 -1.59
N VAL A 95 9.15 -12.43 -1.68
CA VAL A 95 9.15 -11.63 -2.91
C VAL A 95 9.96 -12.33 -4.00
N ALA A 96 9.32 -12.57 -5.14
CA ALA A 96 9.97 -13.06 -6.36
C ALA A 96 10.86 -11.98 -7.00
N PRO A 97 11.78 -12.34 -7.92
CA PRO A 97 12.53 -11.35 -8.71
C PRO A 97 11.61 -10.31 -9.36
N ALA A 98 11.90 -9.03 -9.15
CA ALA A 98 11.07 -7.92 -9.60
C ALA A 98 11.92 -6.82 -10.23
N ASP A 99 11.34 -6.10 -11.21
CA ASP A 99 11.93 -4.90 -11.81
C ASP A 99 11.50 -3.65 -11.04
N LEU A 100 10.30 -3.72 -10.42
CA LEU A 100 9.77 -2.68 -9.54
C LEU A 100 9.12 -3.32 -8.31
N VAL A 101 9.41 -2.74 -7.15
CA VAL A 101 8.70 -3.05 -5.90
C VAL A 101 7.91 -1.84 -5.45
N VAL A 102 6.59 -1.99 -5.31
CA VAL A 102 5.74 -0.96 -4.68
C VAL A 102 5.48 -1.36 -3.23
N ILE A 103 5.68 -0.42 -2.30
CA ILE A 103 5.44 -0.62 -0.87
C ILE A 103 4.26 0.24 -0.43
N ALA A 104 3.16 -0.40 -0.02
CA ALA A 104 1.95 0.26 0.47
C ALA A 104 1.74 -0.07 1.96
N LEU A 105 2.28 0.78 2.83
CA LEU A 105 2.33 0.60 4.28
C LEU A 105 2.07 1.91 5.03
N GLY A 106 1.70 1.80 6.31
CA GLY A 106 1.73 2.91 7.24
C GLY A 106 0.44 3.15 8.00
N VAL A 107 -0.69 2.58 7.58
CA VAL A 107 -1.95 2.70 8.34
C VAL A 107 -1.83 1.94 9.65
N ASN A 108 -1.34 0.70 9.66
CA ASN A 108 -1.12 -0.05 10.89
C ASN A 108 -0.05 0.58 11.77
N ASP A 109 1.06 1.06 11.20
CA ASP A 109 2.08 1.81 11.94
C ASP A 109 1.50 3.08 12.61
N THR A 110 0.56 3.76 11.92
CA THR A 110 -0.16 4.93 12.46
C THR A 110 -1.05 4.54 13.65
N ILE A 111 -1.84 3.47 13.51
CA ILE A 111 -2.76 2.97 14.54
C ILE A 111 -2.01 2.43 15.77
N GLU A 112 -0.87 1.79 15.55
CA GLU A 112 0.03 1.28 16.59
C GLU A 112 0.86 2.39 17.25
N PHE A 113 0.66 3.63 16.89
CA PHE A 113 1.37 4.78 17.45
C PHE A 113 2.90 4.69 17.26
N ARG A 114 3.38 4.11 16.16
CA ARG A 114 4.80 4.10 15.80
C ARG A 114 5.32 5.54 15.65
N THR A 115 6.53 5.81 16.15
CA THR A 115 7.15 7.13 15.94
C THR A 115 7.60 7.29 14.48
N ALA A 116 7.60 8.51 13.96
CA ALA A 116 8.07 8.81 12.60
C ALA A 116 9.52 8.34 12.38
N ALA A 117 10.40 8.54 13.36
CA ALA A 117 11.79 8.05 13.30
C ALA A 117 11.87 6.51 13.30
N GLY A 118 11.03 5.85 14.11
CA GLY A 118 10.93 4.39 14.15
C GLY A 118 10.44 3.81 12.83
N TYR A 119 9.36 4.37 12.30
CA TYR A 119 8.80 3.97 11.00
C TYR A 119 9.80 4.16 9.86
N ARG A 120 10.46 5.33 9.77
CA ARG A 120 11.50 5.57 8.77
C ARG A 120 12.63 4.55 8.84
N ARG A 121 13.10 4.22 10.04
CA ARG A 121 14.16 3.22 10.25
C ARG A 121 13.70 1.84 9.80
N ASP A 122 12.48 1.43 10.16
CA ASP A 122 11.93 0.12 9.83
C ASP A 122 11.70 0.01 8.31
N LEU A 123 11.21 1.08 7.66
CA LEU A 123 11.02 1.16 6.20
C LEU A 123 12.37 1.17 5.44
N LEU A 124 13.38 1.90 5.93
CA LEU A 124 14.72 1.86 5.37
C LEU A 124 15.30 0.43 5.42
N ALA A 125 15.17 -0.23 6.57
CA ALA A 125 15.64 -1.59 6.72
C ALA A 125 14.91 -2.56 5.78
N LEU A 126 13.62 -2.37 5.54
CA LEU A 126 12.83 -3.13 4.58
C LEU A 126 13.37 -2.95 3.14
N VAL A 127 13.61 -1.70 2.72
CA VAL A 127 14.19 -1.39 1.39
C VAL A 127 15.57 -2.03 1.22
N LEU A 128 16.41 -1.96 2.25
CA LEU A 128 17.74 -2.58 2.20
C LEU A 128 17.68 -4.11 2.11
N ASP A 129 16.75 -4.75 2.83
CA ASP A 129 16.58 -6.20 2.77
C ASP A 129 16.04 -6.66 1.41
N LEU A 130 15.11 -5.89 0.81
CA LEU A 130 14.66 -6.11 -0.57
C LEU A 130 15.84 -6.07 -1.55
N ARG A 131 16.70 -5.06 -1.45
CA ARG A 131 17.86 -4.92 -2.34
C ARG A 131 18.93 -5.98 -2.11
N ARG A 132 19.11 -6.46 -0.88
CA ARG A 132 19.99 -7.61 -0.62
C ARG A 132 19.48 -8.88 -1.29
N ARG A 133 18.16 -9.05 -1.34
CA ARG A 133 17.53 -10.24 -1.93
C ARG A 133 17.41 -10.17 -3.45
N LEU A 134 17.02 -9.03 -3.99
CA LEU A 134 16.65 -8.86 -5.41
C LEU A 134 17.75 -8.21 -6.25
N GLY A 135 18.76 -7.64 -5.63
CA GLY A 135 19.72 -6.76 -6.30
C GLY A 135 19.21 -5.31 -6.38
N PRO A 136 19.78 -4.50 -7.28
CA PRO A 136 19.38 -3.10 -7.46
C PRO A 136 17.98 -3.02 -8.12
N VAL A 137 16.95 -3.01 -7.28
CA VAL A 137 15.55 -2.88 -7.70
C VAL A 137 15.03 -1.47 -7.40
N ASP A 138 14.20 -0.96 -8.31
CA ASP A 138 13.48 0.30 -8.07
C ASP A 138 12.35 0.08 -7.07
N VAL A 139 12.19 1.04 -6.16
CA VAL A 139 11.18 1.00 -5.08
C VAL A 139 10.32 2.23 -5.13
N LEU A 140 9.01 2.04 -5.24
CA LEU A 140 8.01 3.09 -5.07
C LEU A 140 7.36 2.96 -3.69
N LEU A 141 7.54 3.97 -2.85
CA LEU A 141 6.82 4.10 -1.58
C LEU A 141 5.50 4.81 -1.85
N ALA A 142 4.41 4.08 -1.76
CA ALA A 142 3.07 4.68 -1.79
C ALA A 142 2.83 5.43 -0.47
N GLY A 143 2.41 6.68 -0.57
CA GLY A 143 2.23 7.57 0.56
C GLY A 143 1.22 7.05 1.59
N VAL A 144 1.48 7.35 2.85
CA VAL A 144 0.56 7.00 3.95
C VAL A 144 -0.70 7.85 3.83
N PRO A 145 -1.89 7.23 3.72
CA PRO A 145 -3.11 7.99 3.46
C PRO A 145 -3.45 8.97 4.59
N PRO A 146 -3.93 10.19 4.26
CA PRO A 146 -4.37 11.16 5.27
C PRO A 146 -5.63 10.64 5.96
N MET A 147 -5.50 10.15 7.20
CA MET A 147 -6.61 9.51 7.93
C MET A 147 -7.76 10.47 8.26
N SER A 148 -7.60 11.78 8.03
CA SER A 148 -8.68 12.76 8.09
C SER A 148 -9.84 12.46 7.13
N ARG A 149 -9.56 11.71 6.06
CA ARG A 149 -10.54 11.34 5.03
C ARG A 149 -11.27 10.03 5.29
N PHE A 150 -10.91 9.29 6.34
CA PHE A 150 -11.50 7.98 6.64
C PHE A 150 -12.89 8.13 7.29
N PRO A 151 -13.98 7.71 6.61
CA PRO A 151 -15.33 7.92 7.13
C PRO A 151 -15.65 7.11 8.40
N ALA A 152 -14.96 5.98 8.61
CA ALA A 152 -15.13 5.15 9.81
C ALA A 152 -14.59 5.79 11.10
N LEU A 153 -13.73 6.81 11.00
CA LEU A 153 -13.06 7.40 12.16
C LEU A 153 -13.84 8.59 12.72
N PRO A 154 -14.28 8.56 14.00
CA PRO A 154 -14.89 9.71 14.67
C PRO A 154 -13.84 10.74 15.11
N ARG A 155 -14.25 12.00 15.31
CA ARG A 155 -13.43 13.02 15.97
C ARG A 155 -13.55 12.91 17.50
N PRO A 156 -12.48 13.18 18.26
CA PRO A 156 -11.13 13.64 17.89
C PRO A 156 -10.14 12.54 17.45
N LEU A 157 -10.46 11.24 17.52
CA LEU A 157 -9.56 10.15 17.11
C LEU A 157 -9.02 10.35 15.68
N ARG A 158 -9.90 10.73 14.75
CA ARG A 158 -9.54 11.02 13.35
C ARG A 158 -8.44 12.07 13.24
N ASP A 159 -8.56 13.15 14.01
CA ASP A 159 -7.61 14.27 13.94
C ASP A 159 -6.22 13.86 14.47
N VAL A 160 -6.19 13.06 15.55
CA VAL A 160 -4.96 12.51 16.12
C VAL A 160 -4.29 11.55 15.12
N LEU A 161 -5.03 10.61 14.55
CA LEU A 161 -4.49 9.65 13.58
C LEU A 161 -4.05 10.34 12.29
N SER A 162 -4.76 11.40 11.86
CA SER A 162 -4.37 12.20 10.69
C SER A 162 -3.04 12.91 10.90
N ALA A 163 -2.83 13.57 12.03
CA ALA A 163 -1.54 14.20 12.32
C ALA A 163 -0.40 13.18 12.34
N ARG A 164 -0.67 11.97 12.85
CA ARG A 164 0.32 10.89 12.87
C ARG A 164 0.60 10.35 11.47
N SER A 165 -0.42 10.05 10.67
CA SER A 165 -0.21 9.54 9.29
C SER A 165 0.59 10.54 8.45
N THR A 166 0.33 11.84 8.59
CA THR A 166 1.12 12.89 7.94
C THR A 166 2.60 12.86 8.40
N ALA A 167 2.85 12.68 9.70
CA ALA A 167 4.21 12.58 10.20
C ALA A 167 4.95 11.33 9.69
N LEU A 168 4.25 10.18 9.57
CA LEU A 168 4.82 8.97 8.98
C LEU A 168 5.08 9.14 7.48
N ASP A 169 4.16 9.76 6.75
CA ASP A 169 4.32 10.02 5.31
C ASP A 169 5.53 10.94 5.03
N THR A 170 5.68 12.02 5.80
CA THR A 170 6.86 12.89 5.74
C THR A 170 8.15 12.12 6.00
N ALA A 171 8.12 11.18 6.95
CA ALA A 171 9.28 10.35 7.27
C ALA A 171 9.62 9.35 6.17
N ALA A 172 8.60 8.79 5.48
CA ALA A 172 8.77 7.94 4.30
C ALA A 172 9.34 8.73 3.11
N ALA A 173 8.84 9.94 2.86
CA ALA A 173 9.30 10.83 1.79
C ALA A 173 10.81 11.14 1.89
N ALA A 174 11.36 11.17 3.10
CA ALA A 174 12.81 11.37 3.28
C ALA A 174 13.67 10.23 2.69
N LEU A 175 13.09 9.04 2.42
CA LEU A 175 13.79 7.92 1.78
C LEU A 175 13.92 8.07 0.27
N ALA A 176 13.18 8.97 -0.37
CA ALA A 176 13.33 9.28 -1.79
C ALA A 176 14.70 9.91 -2.14
N ARG A 177 15.54 10.21 -1.14
CA ARG A 177 16.95 10.59 -1.33
C ARG A 177 17.84 9.41 -1.68
N LEU A 178 17.37 8.18 -1.48
CA LEU A 178 18.12 6.99 -1.87
C LEU A 178 17.97 6.75 -3.38
N PRO A 179 19.04 6.41 -4.10
CA PRO A 179 18.96 6.08 -5.52
C PRO A 179 17.92 5.01 -5.79
N GLY A 180 17.07 5.15 -6.83
CA GLY A 180 16.03 4.21 -7.20
C GLY A 180 14.94 4.03 -6.13
N VAL A 181 14.75 4.99 -5.23
CA VAL A 181 13.59 5.07 -4.32
C VAL A 181 12.79 6.30 -4.67
N THR A 182 11.52 6.10 -4.98
CA THR A 182 10.56 7.18 -5.23
C THR A 182 9.50 7.15 -4.12
N HIS A 183 9.03 8.31 -3.68
CA HIS A 183 7.87 8.44 -2.80
C HIS A 183 6.77 9.19 -3.53
N LEU A 184 5.57 8.64 -3.54
CA LEU A 184 4.38 9.26 -4.10
C LEU A 184 3.36 9.52 -2.99
N PRO A 185 3.15 10.78 -2.57
CA PRO A 185 2.14 11.10 -1.58
C PRO A 185 0.74 10.69 -2.06
N MET A 186 -0.10 10.22 -1.14
CA MET A 186 -1.49 9.91 -1.44
C MET A 186 -2.27 11.22 -1.71
N ASP A 187 -2.85 11.33 -2.91
CA ASP A 187 -3.77 12.43 -3.21
C ASP A 187 -5.05 12.28 -2.36
N PRO A 188 -5.40 13.27 -1.52
CA PRO A 188 -6.63 13.23 -0.74
C PRO A 188 -7.92 13.09 -1.57
N ALA A 189 -7.91 13.46 -2.85
CA ALA A 189 -9.03 13.30 -3.77
C ALA A 189 -9.36 11.83 -4.06
N LEU A 190 -8.38 10.91 -3.90
CA LEU A 190 -8.60 9.47 -4.02
C LEU A 190 -9.45 8.89 -2.89
N LEU A 191 -9.58 9.62 -1.77
CA LEU A 191 -10.27 9.19 -0.56
C LEU A 191 -11.65 9.84 -0.42
N ASP A 192 -12.39 9.96 -1.52
CA ASP A 192 -13.82 10.33 -1.45
C ASP A 192 -14.67 9.17 -0.87
N PRO A 193 -15.86 9.44 -0.34
CA PRO A 193 -16.70 8.41 0.26
C PRO A 193 -17.00 7.21 -0.66
N GLY A 194 -17.06 7.41 -1.97
CA GLY A 194 -17.32 6.37 -2.96
C GLY A 194 -16.10 5.48 -3.27
N ALA A 195 -14.91 5.86 -2.76
CA ALA A 195 -13.70 5.06 -2.91
C ALA A 195 -13.59 3.92 -1.89
N PHE A 196 -14.38 3.98 -0.80
CA PHE A 196 -14.27 3.03 0.30
C PHE A 196 -15.20 1.84 0.11
N ALA A 197 -14.76 0.68 0.62
CA ALA A 197 -15.56 -0.52 0.78
C ALA A 197 -16.65 -0.32 1.86
N SER A 198 -17.48 -1.33 2.09
CA SER A 198 -18.59 -1.28 3.04
C SER A 198 -18.18 -1.01 4.50
N ASP A 199 -16.93 -1.31 4.85
CA ASP A 199 -16.36 -1.02 6.18
C ASP A 199 -15.98 0.45 6.37
N ARG A 200 -16.02 1.27 5.30
CA ARG A 200 -15.71 2.70 5.29
C ARG A 200 -14.27 3.01 5.76
N PHE A 201 -13.40 2.01 5.65
CA PHE A 201 -12.01 2.09 6.09
C PHE A 201 -11.02 1.67 4.98
N HIS A 202 -11.28 0.55 4.32
CA HIS A 202 -10.47 0.05 3.21
C HIS A 202 -10.99 0.58 1.86
N PRO A 203 -10.13 0.68 0.84
CA PRO A 203 -10.59 0.96 -0.52
C PRO A 203 -11.54 -0.13 -1.02
N GLY A 204 -12.57 0.25 -1.77
CA GLY A 204 -13.32 -0.68 -2.61
C GLY A 204 -12.69 -0.79 -4.00
N PRO A 205 -13.25 -1.60 -4.93
CA PRO A 205 -12.71 -1.79 -6.28
C PRO A 205 -12.45 -0.48 -7.04
N ALA A 206 -13.39 0.47 -6.97
CA ALA A 206 -13.21 1.80 -7.59
C ALA A 206 -12.08 2.62 -6.95
N GLY A 207 -11.89 2.49 -5.63
CA GLY A 207 -10.78 3.11 -4.90
C GLY A 207 -9.44 2.54 -5.33
N TYR A 208 -9.34 1.21 -5.41
CA TYR A 208 -8.15 0.52 -5.88
C TYR A 208 -7.79 0.90 -7.33
N ALA A 209 -8.76 0.91 -8.24
CA ALA A 209 -8.52 1.26 -9.63
C ALA A 209 -7.98 2.70 -9.78
N ARG A 210 -8.57 3.67 -9.06
CA ARG A 210 -8.09 5.07 -9.08
C ARG A 210 -6.70 5.21 -8.46
N TRP A 211 -6.45 4.55 -7.35
CA TRP A 211 -5.12 4.58 -6.71
C TRP A 211 -4.06 3.95 -7.60
N ALA A 212 -4.34 2.77 -8.18
CA ALA A 212 -3.46 2.11 -9.12
C ALA A 212 -3.11 2.98 -10.33
N LYS A 213 -4.11 3.67 -10.91
CA LYS A 213 -3.87 4.62 -11.99
C LYS A 213 -2.92 5.74 -11.58
N THR A 214 -3.13 6.34 -10.41
CA THR A 214 -2.25 7.40 -9.90
C THR A 214 -0.81 6.91 -9.67
N LEU A 215 -0.64 5.67 -9.17
CA LEU A 215 0.67 5.06 -9.02
C LEU A 215 1.34 4.82 -10.39
N ALA A 216 0.57 4.33 -11.37
CA ALA A 216 1.09 4.08 -12.70
C ALA A 216 1.49 5.38 -13.42
N ASP A 217 0.67 6.43 -13.33
CA ASP A 217 0.94 7.75 -13.95
C ASP A 217 2.23 8.41 -13.39
N ALA A 218 2.64 8.07 -12.17
CA ALA A 218 3.86 8.58 -11.54
C ALA A 218 5.12 7.78 -11.88
N LEU A 219 4.98 6.65 -12.56
CA LEU A 219 6.09 5.80 -12.97
C LEU A 219 6.52 6.15 -14.40
N PRO A 220 7.81 5.98 -14.75
CA PRO A 220 8.23 6.10 -16.13
C PRO A 220 7.50 5.06 -16.98
N VAL A 221 7.23 5.43 -18.24
CA VAL A 221 6.63 4.47 -19.19
C VAL A 221 7.53 3.25 -19.29
N ILE A 222 6.99 2.09 -18.92
CA ILE A 222 7.68 0.81 -19.09
C ILE A 222 7.63 0.41 -20.57
N SER A 223 8.71 0.66 -21.27
CA SER A 223 8.88 0.30 -22.69
C SER A 223 9.43 -1.12 -22.86
#